data_89f677d076f23216420fd461b12f86dd
#
_entry.id   89f677d076f23216420fd461b12f86dd
#
_cell.length_a   1.000
_cell.length_b   1.000
_cell.length_c   1.000
_cell.angle_alpha   90.00
_cell.angle_beta   90.00
_cell.angle_gamma   90.00
#
_symmetry.space_group_name_H-M   'P 1'
#
loop_
_entity.id
_entity.type
_entity.pdbx_description
1 polymer ?
#
loop_
_entity_poly.entity_id
_entity_poly.type
_entity_poly.pdbx_seq_one_letter_code
_entity_poly.pdbx_strand_id
1 'polypeptide(L)'
;MKRALLILFCALMSAQIFAQDKWADIWCNQWNILSHGQESNPNHPFPHARTSIYWLSENTINRNGYEYIPLMCSSSKQDVQSTHLVGELRFTEDKQVYFYYDNTKYLLYDFGAQVGDQLQIFSGINNYNHYDYYETYTHVVTRREYLDDGRIKLTSIPFFGDPVPDDINENNYLSVTWIEGVGSEHGIVHNNINNLPGMGTEWLLCAYRDDECRYTTDDPEYAPLGCIYNEGDVINAVEHVSVSTPSVQKIIKDGQLLIIRDEKTYNVMGVEVGK
;
A
#
# COMPACT_ATOMS: atom_id res chain seq x y z
N MET A 1 7.14 -3.56 -50.20
CA MET A 1 7.88 -3.02 -49.06
C MET A 1 7.05 -2.06 -48.21
N LYS A 2 6.36 -1.04 -48.73
CA LYS A 2 5.54 -0.10 -47.91
C LYS A 2 4.43 -0.76 -47.08
N ARG A 3 3.76 -1.80 -47.59
CA ARG A 3 2.67 -2.51 -46.82
C ARG A 3 3.19 -3.37 -45.69
N ALA A 4 4.37 -3.99 -45.81
CA ALA A 4 4.98 -4.78 -44.74
C ALA A 4 5.48 -3.88 -43.60
N LEU A 5 5.96 -2.67 -43.92
CA LEU A 5 6.40 -1.70 -42.91
C LEU A 5 5.21 -1.17 -42.08
N LEU A 6 4.05 -0.97 -42.70
CA LEU A 6 2.84 -0.51 -42.00
C LEU A 6 2.30 -1.58 -41.05
N ILE A 7 2.31 -2.85 -41.45
CA ILE A 7 1.88 -3.97 -40.60
C ILE A 7 2.82 -4.14 -39.39
N LEU A 8 4.13 -4.01 -39.59
CA LEU A 8 5.12 -4.06 -38.52
C LEU A 8 4.94 -2.90 -37.53
N PHE A 9 4.65 -1.70 -38.03
CA PHE A 9 4.41 -0.52 -37.17
C PHE A 9 3.13 -0.67 -36.36
N CYS A 10 2.03 -1.17 -36.98
CA CYS A 10 0.79 -1.46 -36.25
C CYS A 10 0.97 -2.58 -35.21
N ALA A 11 1.79 -3.61 -35.50
CA ALA A 11 2.08 -4.68 -34.53
C ALA A 11 2.94 -4.19 -33.36
N LEU A 12 3.87 -3.26 -33.58
CA LEU A 12 4.66 -2.63 -32.52
C LEU A 12 3.79 -1.71 -31.63
N MET A 13 2.87 -0.96 -32.25
CA MET A 13 1.95 -0.10 -31.49
C MET A 13 0.96 -0.91 -30.65
N SER A 14 0.45 -2.04 -31.17
CA SER A 14 -0.43 -2.93 -30.40
C SER A 14 0.33 -3.65 -29.25
N ALA A 15 1.60 -4.01 -29.46
CA ALA A 15 2.42 -4.60 -28.39
C ALA A 15 2.68 -3.63 -27.23
N GLN A 16 2.80 -2.33 -27.50
CA GLN A 16 2.96 -1.30 -26.47
C GLN A 16 1.68 -1.13 -25.62
N ILE A 17 0.49 -1.20 -26.24
CA ILE A 17 -0.79 -1.11 -25.53
C ILE A 17 -0.96 -2.30 -24.57
N PHE A 18 -0.56 -3.52 -24.98
CA PHE A 18 -0.63 -4.72 -24.11
C PHE A 18 0.44 -4.76 -23.01
N ALA A 19 1.56 -4.01 -23.13
CA ALA A 19 2.59 -3.95 -22.10
C ALA A 19 2.21 -2.99 -20.96
N GLN A 20 1.47 -1.93 -21.25
CA GLN A 20 1.01 -0.94 -20.28
C GLN A 20 0.07 -1.55 -19.23
N ASP A 21 -0.76 -2.54 -19.61
CA ASP A 21 -1.68 -3.22 -18.72
C ASP A 21 -0.96 -4.09 -17.67
N LYS A 22 0.19 -4.71 -18.01
CA LYS A 22 0.84 -5.69 -17.12
C LYS A 22 1.46 -5.08 -15.85
N TRP A 23 2.02 -3.88 -15.91
CA TRP A 23 2.63 -3.28 -14.72
C TRP A 23 1.57 -2.64 -13.80
N ALA A 24 0.53 -2.04 -14.38
CA ALA A 24 -0.63 -1.59 -13.60
C ALA A 24 -1.34 -2.75 -12.88
N ASP A 25 -1.31 -3.95 -13.47
CA ASP A 25 -1.97 -5.13 -12.93
C ASP A 25 -1.33 -5.69 -11.66
N ILE A 26 -0.08 -5.36 -11.34
CA ILE A 26 0.56 -5.79 -10.08
C ILE A 26 0.18 -4.91 -8.89
N TRP A 27 -0.41 -3.73 -9.13
CA TRP A 27 -0.74 -2.78 -8.09
C TRP A 27 -1.97 -3.21 -7.29
N CYS A 28 -1.88 -3.00 -5.98
CA CYS A 28 -3.05 -3.04 -5.12
C CYS A 28 -4.08 -2.01 -5.59
N ASN A 29 -5.35 -2.31 -5.39
CA ASN A 29 -6.45 -1.42 -5.73
C ASN A 29 -7.21 -0.95 -4.49
N GLN A 30 -6.74 -1.35 -3.30
CA GLN A 30 -7.24 -0.86 -2.02
C GLN A 30 -6.11 -0.82 -0.98
N TRP A 31 -6.14 0.21 -0.11
CA TRP A 31 -5.22 0.41 1.01
C TRP A 31 -6.00 0.81 2.26
N ASN A 32 -5.70 0.17 3.38
CA ASN A 32 -6.22 0.52 4.69
C ASN A 32 -5.11 1.25 5.46
N ILE A 33 -5.29 2.53 5.68
CA ILE A 33 -4.29 3.43 6.25
C ILE A 33 -4.79 3.92 7.59
N LEU A 34 -4.00 3.69 8.66
CA LEU A 34 -4.24 4.21 9.99
C LEU A 34 -3.70 5.63 10.09
N SER A 35 -4.51 6.55 10.56
CA SER A 35 -4.07 7.88 11.02
C SER A 35 -4.28 7.96 12.52
N HIS A 36 -3.27 8.43 13.27
CA HIS A 36 -3.39 8.65 14.71
C HIS A 36 -2.57 9.86 15.18
N GLY A 37 -2.93 10.42 16.34
CA GLY A 37 -2.19 11.51 16.97
C GLY A 37 -0.88 11.03 17.59
N GLN A 38 0.01 11.96 17.90
CA GLN A 38 1.33 11.71 18.49
C GLN A 38 1.36 11.84 20.03
N GLU A 39 0.24 11.79 20.73
CA GLU A 39 0.23 11.91 22.17
C GLU A 39 0.82 10.64 22.81
N SER A 40 1.90 10.78 23.59
CA SER A 40 2.54 9.70 24.32
C SER A 40 1.78 9.37 25.62
N ASN A 41 0.58 8.83 25.50
CA ASN A 41 -0.14 8.29 26.66
C ASN A 41 -0.03 6.76 26.63
N PRO A 42 0.66 6.12 27.60
CA PRO A 42 0.81 4.66 27.61
C PRO A 42 -0.51 3.90 27.73
N ASN A 43 -1.61 4.55 28.15
CA ASN A 43 -2.94 3.97 28.19
C ASN A 43 -3.73 4.15 26.89
N HIS A 44 -3.24 5.02 25.99
CA HIS A 44 -3.80 5.30 24.67
C HIS A 44 -2.67 5.45 23.67
N PRO A 45 -2.05 4.33 23.25
CA PRO A 45 -0.87 4.38 22.38
C PRO A 45 -1.17 5.00 21.00
N PHE A 46 -2.43 4.97 20.59
CA PHE A 46 -2.89 5.53 19.31
C PHE A 46 -4.07 6.49 19.54
N PRO A 47 -3.84 7.70 20.10
CA PRO A 47 -4.92 8.66 20.32
C PRO A 47 -5.53 9.12 19.00
N HIS A 48 -6.86 9.23 18.96
CA HIS A 48 -7.62 9.59 17.77
C HIS A 48 -7.42 8.67 16.56
N ALA A 49 -7.02 7.41 16.82
CA ALA A 49 -6.77 6.43 15.79
C ALA A 49 -8.01 6.17 14.92
N ARG A 50 -7.82 6.23 13.60
CA ARG A 50 -8.86 5.95 12.63
C ARG A 50 -8.27 5.33 11.37
N THR A 51 -8.84 4.23 10.94
CA THR A 51 -8.50 3.65 9.64
C THR A 51 -9.33 4.30 8.53
N SER A 52 -8.64 4.81 7.52
CA SER A 52 -9.22 5.26 6.26
C SER A 52 -8.97 4.23 5.18
N ILE A 53 -9.96 3.97 4.34
CA ILE A 53 -9.88 3.05 3.23
C ILE A 53 -9.73 3.86 1.95
N TYR A 54 -8.63 3.63 1.24
CA TYR A 54 -8.36 4.21 -0.07
C TYR A 54 -8.57 3.13 -1.13
N TRP A 55 -9.13 3.49 -2.29
CA TRP A 55 -9.30 2.54 -3.40
C TRP A 55 -9.26 3.23 -4.76
N LEU A 56 -8.88 2.47 -5.77
CA LEU A 56 -8.95 2.90 -7.16
C LEU A 56 -10.38 2.76 -7.69
N SER A 57 -10.86 3.78 -8.39
CA SER A 57 -12.11 3.73 -9.14
C SER A 57 -11.97 2.78 -10.34
N GLU A 58 -13.07 2.18 -10.76
CA GLU A 58 -13.13 1.40 -12.01
C GLU A 58 -13.08 2.28 -13.26
N ASN A 59 -13.37 3.57 -13.13
CA ASN A 59 -13.37 4.51 -14.24
C ASN A 59 -12.02 5.21 -14.39
N THR A 60 -11.64 5.54 -15.60
CA THR A 60 -10.46 6.36 -15.89
C THR A 60 -10.85 7.77 -16.32
N ILE A 61 -9.94 8.72 -16.13
CA ILE A 61 -10.08 10.12 -16.56
C ILE A 61 -8.92 10.44 -17.51
N ASN A 62 -9.25 10.99 -18.69
CA ASN A 62 -8.21 11.46 -19.62
C ASN A 62 -7.77 12.88 -19.27
N ARG A 63 -6.46 13.04 -19.06
CA ARG A 63 -5.79 14.32 -18.80
C ARG A 63 -4.67 14.51 -19.84
N ASN A 64 -4.88 15.43 -20.76
CA ASN A 64 -3.89 15.77 -21.78
C ASN A 64 -3.38 14.55 -22.61
N GLY A 65 -4.28 13.61 -22.93
CA GLY A 65 -3.94 12.40 -23.69
C GLY A 65 -3.42 11.22 -22.86
N TYR A 66 -3.38 11.36 -21.54
CA TYR A 66 -2.99 10.29 -20.62
C TYR A 66 -4.18 9.85 -19.75
N GLU A 67 -4.29 8.55 -19.51
CA GLU A 67 -5.29 8.00 -18.62
C GLU A 67 -4.81 8.00 -17.17
N TYR A 68 -5.69 8.46 -16.28
CA TYR A 68 -5.51 8.47 -14.84
C TYR A 68 -6.68 7.73 -14.18
N ILE A 69 -6.42 7.07 -13.06
CA ILE A 69 -7.39 6.33 -12.27
C ILE A 69 -7.68 7.16 -11.00
N PRO A 70 -8.95 7.56 -10.75
CA PRO A 70 -9.30 8.27 -9.53
C PRO A 70 -9.01 7.44 -8.28
N LEU A 71 -8.32 8.04 -7.32
CA LEU A 71 -8.10 7.51 -5.99
C LEU A 71 -9.16 8.07 -5.05
N MET A 72 -9.99 7.21 -4.51
CA MET A 72 -11.07 7.53 -3.58
C MET A 72 -10.66 7.22 -2.15
N CYS A 73 -11.22 7.94 -1.18
CA CYS A 73 -11.02 7.68 0.24
C CYS A 73 -12.33 7.78 1.01
N SER A 74 -12.48 6.94 2.04
CA SER A 74 -13.56 6.98 3.01
C SER A 74 -13.13 6.34 4.33
N SER A 75 -13.84 6.65 5.42
CA SER A 75 -13.70 5.92 6.70
C SER A 75 -14.27 4.49 6.64
N SER A 76 -15.08 4.19 5.63
CA SER A 76 -15.67 2.86 5.36
C SER A 76 -16.13 2.82 3.92
N LYS A 77 -15.91 1.72 3.20
CA LYS A 77 -16.45 1.53 1.84
C LYS A 77 -17.99 1.64 1.77
N GLN A 78 -18.67 1.44 2.89
CA GLN A 78 -20.14 1.49 2.98
C GLN A 78 -20.64 2.91 3.29
N ASP A 79 -19.78 3.80 3.76
CA ASP A 79 -20.14 5.18 4.07
C ASP A 79 -19.95 6.07 2.83
N VAL A 80 -20.97 6.09 1.99
CA VAL A 80 -21.00 6.93 0.78
C VAL A 80 -20.89 8.43 1.09
N GLN A 81 -21.32 8.87 2.29
CA GLN A 81 -21.31 10.29 2.65
C GLN A 81 -19.90 10.80 2.99
N SER A 82 -19.02 9.94 3.48
CA SER A 82 -17.62 10.29 3.74
C SER A 82 -16.70 10.05 2.54
N THR A 83 -17.22 9.49 1.44
CA THR A 83 -16.42 9.20 0.25
C THR A 83 -16.05 10.49 -0.48
N HIS A 84 -14.77 10.68 -0.75
CA HIS A 84 -14.26 11.82 -1.51
C HIS A 84 -13.11 11.40 -2.44
N LEU A 85 -12.89 12.21 -3.47
CA LEU A 85 -11.77 12.10 -4.38
C LEU A 85 -10.51 12.66 -3.69
N VAL A 86 -9.46 11.86 -3.61
CA VAL A 86 -8.14 12.28 -3.09
C VAL A 86 -7.31 12.90 -4.21
N GLY A 87 -7.33 12.30 -5.38
CA GLY A 87 -6.61 12.69 -6.58
C GLY A 87 -6.66 11.58 -7.61
N GLU A 88 -5.75 11.58 -8.56
CA GLU A 88 -5.76 10.63 -9.66
C GLU A 88 -4.37 10.00 -9.84
N LEU A 89 -4.28 8.68 -10.00
CA LEU A 89 -3.03 7.95 -10.19
C LEU A 89 -2.83 7.56 -11.66
N ARG A 90 -1.60 7.60 -12.12
CA ARG A 90 -1.17 7.07 -13.41
C ARG A 90 0.06 6.19 -13.23
N PHE A 91 -0.04 4.97 -13.71
CA PHE A 91 1.04 4.00 -13.76
C PHE A 91 1.69 4.00 -15.14
N THR A 92 3.02 3.92 -15.22
CA THR A 92 3.76 3.94 -16.48
C THR A 92 4.62 2.71 -16.68
N GLU A 93 4.95 2.38 -17.94
CA GLU A 93 5.82 1.24 -18.28
C GLU A 93 7.23 1.37 -17.70
N ASP A 94 7.70 2.61 -17.46
CA ASP A 94 9.01 2.91 -16.86
C ASP A 94 9.02 2.70 -15.33
N LYS A 95 7.98 2.05 -14.79
CA LYS A 95 7.81 1.78 -13.35
C LYS A 95 7.68 3.04 -12.49
N GLN A 96 7.12 4.09 -13.05
CA GLN A 96 6.80 5.33 -12.35
C GLN A 96 5.32 5.42 -12.06
N VAL A 97 4.98 5.97 -10.89
CA VAL A 97 3.62 6.34 -10.51
C VAL A 97 3.55 7.85 -10.39
N TYR A 98 2.60 8.43 -11.10
CA TYR A 98 2.30 9.86 -10.99
C TYR A 98 0.99 10.07 -10.25
N PHE A 99 0.96 11.13 -9.46
CA PHE A 99 -0.22 11.62 -8.78
C PHE A 99 -0.63 12.96 -9.39
N TYR A 100 -1.88 13.07 -9.82
CA TYR A 100 -2.44 14.30 -10.32
C TYR A 100 -3.38 14.88 -9.27
N TYR A 101 -3.04 16.06 -8.78
CA TYR A 101 -3.74 16.74 -7.72
C TYR A 101 -3.69 18.26 -7.95
N ASP A 102 -4.78 18.98 -7.69
CA ASP A 102 -4.91 20.43 -7.88
C ASP A 102 -4.31 20.92 -9.21
N ASN A 103 -4.71 20.30 -10.31
CA ASN A 103 -4.24 20.57 -11.67
C ASN A 103 -2.74 20.41 -11.90
N THR A 104 -2.01 19.79 -10.99
CA THR A 104 -0.56 19.57 -11.07
C THR A 104 -0.25 18.07 -11.07
N LYS A 105 0.72 17.68 -11.89
CA LYS A 105 1.25 16.32 -11.95
C LYS A 105 2.52 16.23 -11.11
N TYR A 106 2.53 15.30 -10.17
CA TYR A 106 3.65 14.99 -9.29
C TYR A 106 4.16 13.58 -9.55
N LEU A 107 5.47 13.35 -9.41
CA LEU A 107 6.03 12.01 -9.31
C LEU A 107 5.75 11.51 -7.89
N LEU A 108 5.13 10.32 -7.77
CA LEU A 108 4.79 9.70 -6.50
C LEU A 108 5.78 8.58 -6.14
N TYR A 109 6.12 7.74 -7.13
CA TYR A 109 7.10 6.66 -6.99
C TYR A 109 7.89 6.49 -8.29
N ASP A 110 9.16 6.09 -8.17
CA ASP A 110 9.99 5.61 -9.28
C ASP A 110 10.72 4.32 -8.88
N PHE A 111 10.14 3.17 -9.27
CA PHE A 111 10.74 1.85 -9.02
C PHE A 111 11.84 1.50 -10.03
N GLY A 112 12.10 2.36 -11.02
CA GLY A 112 13.27 2.31 -11.90
C GLY A 112 14.55 2.85 -11.25
N ALA A 113 14.40 3.68 -10.20
CA ALA A 113 15.50 4.38 -9.55
C ALA A 113 16.56 3.44 -8.96
N GLN A 114 17.80 3.91 -8.94
CA GLN A 114 18.96 3.20 -8.42
C GLN A 114 19.43 3.85 -7.12
N VAL A 115 20.23 3.11 -6.34
CA VAL A 115 20.85 3.64 -5.13
C VAL A 115 21.73 4.87 -5.48
N GLY A 116 21.52 5.97 -4.77
CA GLY A 116 22.15 7.27 -4.99
C GLY A 116 21.32 8.23 -5.84
N ASP A 117 20.26 7.77 -6.51
CA ASP A 117 19.37 8.66 -7.26
C ASP A 117 18.64 9.64 -6.33
N GLN A 118 18.51 10.88 -6.79
CA GLN A 118 17.76 11.95 -6.12
C GLN A 118 16.48 12.24 -6.90
N LEU A 119 15.34 12.07 -6.26
CA LEU A 119 14.03 12.17 -6.87
C LEU A 119 13.20 13.27 -6.21
N GLN A 120 12.55 14.12 -7.01
CA GLN A 120 11.54 15.04 -6.49
C GLN A 120 10.21 14.32 -6.37
N ILE A 121 9.86 13.90 -5.15
CA ILE A 121 8.70 13.06 -4.85
C ILE A 121 7.62 13.86 -4.15
N PHE A 122 6.37 13.63 -4.53
CA PHE A 122 5.21 14.11 -3.78
C PHE A 122 5.19 13.43 -2.41
N SER A 123 5.22 14.22 -1.35
CA SER A 123 5.40 13.69 0.01
C SER A 123 4.10 13.61 0.81
N GLY A 124 3.03 14.24 0.33
CA GLY A 124 1.74 14.16 0.98
C GLY A 124 0.97 15.48 0.95
N ILE A 125 -0.26 15.40 1.44
CA ILE A 125 -1.14 16.56 1.64
C ILE A 125 -1.08 16.89 3.13
N ASN A 126 -0.55 18.05 3.45
CA ASN A 126 -0.42 18.48 4.83
C ASN A 126 -1.49 19.53 5.15
N ASN A 127 -2.46 19.16 6.01
CA ASN A 127 -3.57 20.03 6.46
C ASN A 127 -3.15 20.83 7.71
N TYR A 128 -2.11 21.66 7.62
CA TYR A 128 -1.74 22.54 8.73
C TYR A 128 -2.51 23.86 8.66
N ASN A 129 -3.26 24.20 9.71
CA ASN A 129 -4.04 25.45 9.85
C ASN A 129 -5.07 25.71 8.75
N HIS A 130 -5.78 24.70 8.24
CA HIS A 130 -6.78 24.82 7.16
C HIS A 130 -6.22 25.23 5.79
N TYR A 131 -4.91 25.16 5.58
CA TYR A 131 -4.28 25.29 4.28
C TYR A 131 -3.71 23.93 3.87
N ASP A 132 -4.13 23.47 2.69
CA ASP A 132 -3.52 22.29 2.09
C ASP A 132 -2.14 22.68 1.55
N TYR A 133 -1.08 22.20 2.21
CA TYR A 133 0.28 22.34 1.70
C TYR A 133 0.63 21.07 0.93
N TYR A 134 1.00 21.27 -0.33
CA TYR A 134 1.54 20.20 -1.17
C TYR A 134 3.04 20.35 -1.18
N GLU A 135 3.72 19.35 -0.68
CA GLU A 135 5.16 19.41 -0.62
C GLU A 135 5.77 18.29 -1.45
N THR A 136 6.75 18.67 -2.27
CA THR A 136 7.66 17.72 -2.89
C THR A 136 8.99 17.82 -2.18
N TYR A 137 9.53 16.65 -1.80
CA TYR A 137 10.85 16.58 -1.18
C TYR A 137 11.83 15.87 -2.10
N THR A 138 13.11 16.17 -1.91
CA THR A 138 14.17 15.37 -2.53
C THR A 138 14.30 14.06 -1.76
N HIS A 139 13.92 12.95 -2.37
CA HIS A 139 14.18 11.62 -1.83
C HIS A 139 15.49 11.08 -2.39
N VAL A 140 16.39 10.65 -1.53
CA VAL A 140 17.64 9.97 -1.90
C VAL A 140 17.43 8.48 -1.71
N VAL A 141 17.55 7.69 -2.77
CA VAL A 141 17.44 6.24 -2.69
C VAL A 141 18.70 5.68 -2.03
N THR A 142 18.54 5.04 -0.87
CA THR A 142 19.66 4.48 -0.09
C THR A 142 19.79 2.97 -0.23
N ARG A 143 18.67 2.28 -0.55
CA ARG A 143 18.65 0.83 -0.70
C ARG A 143 17.64 0.40 -1.77
N ARG A 144 18.02 -0.65 -2.51
CA ARG A 144 17.19 -1.32 -3.51
C ARG A 144 17.30 -2.82 -3.35
N GLU A 145 16.20 -3.48 -3.11
CA GLU A 145 16.11 -4.92 -2.85
C GLU A 145 15.05 -5.55 -3.75
N TYR A 146 15.15 -6.86 -3.95
CA TYR A 146 14.11 -7.65 -4.60
C TYR A 146 13.48 -8.57 -3.55
N LEU A 147 12.16 -8.53 -3.47
CA LEU A 147 11.40 -9.47 -2.65
C LEU A 147 11.39 -10.87 -3.29
N ASP A 148 11.00 -11.89 -2.53
CA ASP A 148 10.95 -13.29 -3.00
C ASP A 148 10.03 -13.48 -4.22
N ASP A 149 9.02 -12.65 -4.38
CA ASP A 149 8.09 -12.63 -5.51
C ASP A 149 8.58 -11.78 -6.71
N GLY A 150 9.78 -11.23 -6.61
CA GLY A 150 10.45 -10.44 -7.65
C GLY A 150 10.06 -8.95 -7.66
N ARG A 151 9.17 -8.50 -6.78
CA ARG A 151 8.85 -7.06 -6.63
C ARG A 151 10.05 -6.30 -6.07
N ILE A 152 10.11 -5.01 -6.40
CA ILE A 152 11.15 -4.12 -5.94
C ILE A 152 10.72 -3.49 -4.61
N LYS A 153 11.66 -3.49 -3.65
CA LYS A 153 11.58 -2.72 -2.41
C LYS A 153 12.66 -1.66 -2.43
N LEU A 154 12.27 -0.39 -2.29
CA LEU A 154 13.18 0.74 -2.20
C LEU A 154 13.13 1.35 -0.81
N THR A 155 14.28 1.73 -0.28
CA THR A 155 14.36 2.61 0.88
C THR A 155 14.90 3.95 0.40
N SER A 156 14.26 5.03 0.82
CA SER A 156 14.67 6.39 0.50
C SER A 156 14.64 7.28 1.73
N ILE A 157 15.44 8.33 1.73
CA ILE A 157 15.49 9.34 2.78
C ILE A 157 14.93 10.63 2.20
N PRO A 158 13.79 11.15 2.72
CA PRO A 158 13.29 12.45 2.36
C PRO A 158 14.20 13.53 2.97
N PHE A 159 14.68 14.43 2.14
CA PHE A 159 15.57 15.52 2.54
C PHE A 159 14.93 16.88 2.31
N PHE A 160 14.97 17.70 3.38
CA PHE A 160 14.46 19.06 3.39
C PHE A 160 15.65 20.03 3.32
N GLY A 161 15.95 20.50 2.16
CA GLY A 161 17.00 21.48 1.99
C GLY A 161 17.92 21.18 0.81
N ASP A 162 18.74 22.15 0.52
CA ASP A 162 19.66 22.11 -0.61
C ASP A 162 21.00 22.75 -0.17
N PRO A 163 22.12 22.10 -0.35
CA PRO A 163 22.34 20.81 -1.02
C PRO A 163 22.08 19.59 -0.12
N VAL A 164 21.77 18.44 -0.76
CA VAL A 164 21.72 17.14 -0.08
C VAL A 164 23.12 16.79 0.45
N PRO A 165 23.27 16.41 1.75
CA PRO A 165 24.56 16.02 2.30
C PRO A 165 25.14 14.76 1.64
N ASP A 166 26.47 14.70 1.49
CA ASP A 166 27.17 13.55 0.90
C ASP A 166 27.12 12.29 1.81
N ASP A 167 26.88 12.49 3.13
CA ASP A 167 26.87 11.43 4.14
C ASP A 167 25.45 10.92 4.50
N ILE A 168 24.48 11.20 3.64
CA ILE A 168 23.09 10.80 3.87
C ILE A 168 22.96 9.28 3.91
N ASN A 169 22.46 8.73 5.01
CA ASN A 169 22.26 7.30 5.20
C ASN A 169 21.22 7.02 6.30
N GLU A 170 20.69 5.78 6.33
CA GLU A 170 19.62 5.34 7.23
C GLU A 170 19.99 5.36 8.73
N ASN A 171 21.28 5.48 9.10
CA ASN A 171 21.68 5.61 10.52
C ASN A 171 21.53 7.04 11.05
N ASN A 172 21.60 8.02 10.16
CA ASN A 172 21.60 9.43 10.52
C ASN A 172 20.27 10.12 10.22
N TYR A 173 19.45 9.52 9.35
CA TYR A 173 18.20 10.09 8.86
C TYR A 173 17.07 9.07 8.89
N LEU A 174 15.85 9.54 9.08
CA LEU A 174 14.65 8.72 8.96
C LEU A 174 14.44 8.34 7.49
N SER A 175 14.05 7.11 7.25
CA SER A 175 13.82 6.58 5.90
C SER A 175 12.36 6.18 5.68
N VAL A 176 11.97 6.15 4.43
CA VAL A 176 10.65 5.67 3.96
C VAL A 176 10.87 4.47 3.07
N THR A 177 10.06 3.45 3.24
CA THR A 177 10.07 2.23 2.43
C THR A 177 8.96 2.27 1.39
N TRP A 178 9.31 1.96 0.13
CA TRP A 178 8.37 1.77 -0.97
C TRP A 178 8.42 0.33 -1.46
N ILE A 179 7.26 -0.27 -1.69
CA ILE A 179 7.12 -1.62 -2.22
C ILE A 179 6.37 -1.57 -3.55
N GLU A 180 6.97 -2.10 -4.60
CA GLU A 180 6.36 -2.18 -5.94
C GLU A 180 5.01 -2.90 -5.86
N GLY A 181 3.97 -2.31 -6.46
CA GLY A 181 2.61 -2.82 -6.38
C GLY A 181 1.84 -2.48 -5.10
N VAL A 182 2.48 -1.91 -4.09
CA VAL A 182 1.86 -1.54 -2.80
C VAL A 182 1.90 -0.02 -2.58
N GLY A 183 3.06 0.60 -2.73
CA GLY A 183 3.32 2.01 -2.42
C GLY A 183 4.20 2.18 -1.19
N SER A 184 3.99 3.26 -0.43
CA SER A 184 4.74 3.57 0.80
C SER A 184 4.18 2.80 2.00
N GLU A 185 5.05 2.48 2.97
CA GLU A 185 4.66 1.97 4.29
C GLU A 185 3.79 2.95 5.10
N HIS A 186 3.76 4.23 4.70
CA HIS A 186 2.86 5.23 5.27
C HIS A 186 1.52 5.35 4.54
N GLY A 187 1.37 4.69 3.38
CA GLY A 187 0.16 4.70 2.56
C GLY A 187 0.40 5.18 1.13
N ILE A 188 -0.60 5.00 0.26
CA ILE A 188 -0.44 5.17 -1.20
C ILE A 188 -0.02 6.59 -1.63
N VAL A 189 -0.39 7.62 -0.90
CA VAL A 189 -0.04 9.03 -1.22
C VAL A 189 0.75 9.72 -0.11
N HIS A 190 1.27 8.94 0.85
CA HIS A 190 1.98 9.46 2.01
C HIS A 190 3.45 8.98 1.97
N ASN A 191 4.34 9.87 1.54
CA ASN A 191 5.79 9.63 1.42
C ASN A 191 6.59 10.45 2.41
N ASN A 192 5.92 11.01 3.42
CA ASN A 192 6.54 11.85 4.42
C ASN A 192 6.64 11.11 5.76
N ILE A 193 7.76 11.31 6.43
CA ILE A 193 7.94 10.88 7.81
C ILE A 193 7.38 12.00 8.69
N ASN A 194 6.10 11.91 9.03
CA ASN A 194 5.43 12.90 9.88
C ASN A 194 5.82 12.70 11.35
N ASN A 195 7.07 12.95 11.70
CA ASN A 195 7.54 12.98 13.08
C ASN A 195 7.64 14.41 13.65
N LEU A 196 6.93 15.37 13.04
CA LEU A 196 6.86 16.72 13.60
C LEU A 196 5.88 16.72 14.78
N PRO A 197 6.25 17.27 15.93
CA PRO A 197 5.37 17.38 17.09
C PRO A 197 4.03 18.03 16.72
N GLY A 198 2.92 17.34 17.02
CA GLY A 198 1.57 17.83 16.75
C GLY A 198 1.00 17.47 15.38
N MET A 199 1.74 16.75 14.53
CA MET A 199 1.23 16.16 13.31
C MET A 199 0.85 14.69 13.58
N GLY A 200 -0.24 14.23 12.95
CA GLY A 200 -0.63 12.83 13.01
C GLY A 200 0.38 11.95 12.27
N THR A 201 0.44 10.70 12.63
CA THR A 201 1.21 9.67 11.91
C THR A 201 0.25 8.86 11.05
N GLU A 202 0.67 8.55 9.84
CA GLU A 202 -0.05 7.67 8.92
C GLU A 202 0.76 6.40 8.71
N TRP A 203 0.07 5.25 8.75
CA TRP A 203 0.69 3.95 8.59
C TRP A 203 -0.18 3.01 7.78
N LEU A 204 0.41 2.34 6.79
CA LEU A 204 -0.27 1.36 5.97
C LEU A 204 -0.43 0.05 6.77
N LEU A 205 -1.66 -0.28 7.14
CA LEU A 205 -1.95 -1.55 7.81
C LEU A 205 -1.98 -2.71 6.82
N CYS A 206 -2.78 -2.57 5.75
CA CYS A 206 -2.97 -3.61 4.75
C CYS A 206 -3.20 -3.01 3.36
N ALA A 207 -2.80 -3.77 2.32
CA ALA A 207 -3.16 -3.45 0.95
C ALA A 207 -3.68 -4.71 0.22
N TYR A 208 -4.66 -4.50 -0.67
CA TYR A 208 -5.40 -5.56 -1.33
C TYR A 208 -5.39 -5.39 -2.85
N ARG A 209 -5.42 -6.52 -3.55
CA ARG A 209 -5.74 -6.60 -4.97
C ARG A 209 -6.93 -7.55 -5.13
N ASP A 210 -8.05 -7.04 -5.65
CA ASP A 210 -9.26 -7.82 -5.91
C ASP A 210 -9.70 -8.67 -4.69
N ASP A 211 -9.77 -8.02 -3.51
CA ASP A 211 -10.06 -8.59 -2.19
C ASP A 211 -9.00 -9.56 -1.64
N GLU A 212 -7.93 -9.87 -2.37
CA GLU A 212 -6.79 -10.63 -1.88
C GLU A 212 -5.80 -9.70 -1.17
N CYS A 213 -5.47 -10.01 0.10
CA CYS A 213 -4.48 -9.26 0.85
C CYS A 213 -3.07 -9.54 0.29
N ARG A 214 -2.42 -8.50 -0.23
CA ARG A 214 -1.07 -8.56 -0.84
C ARG A 214 0.02 -7.99 0.05
N TYR A 215 -0.38 -7.26 1.08
CA TYR A 215 0.52 -6.66 2.05
C TYR A 215 -0.20 -6.53 3.40
N THR A 216 0.51 -6.88 4.45
CA THR A 216 0.22 -6.52 5.85
C THR A 216 1.49 -5.95 6.44
N THR A 217 1.36 -4.93 7.29
CA THR A 217 2.52 -4.38 8.00
C THR A 217 3.14 -5.45 8.91
N ASP A 218 4.47 -5.51 8.92
CA ASP A 218 5.27 -6.34 9.83
C ASP A 218 5.89 -5.51 10.97
N ASP A 219 5.59 -4.21 11.01
CA ASP A 219 6.01 -3.33 12.10
C ASP A 219 5.40 -3.82 13.43
N PRO A 220 6.22 -4.08 14.46
CA PRO A 220 5.76 -4.67 15.72
C PRO A 220 4.78 -3.78 16.50
N GLU A 221 4.74 -2.48 16.23
CA GLU A 221 3.80 -1.55 16.85
C GLU A 221 2.42 -1.63 16.18
N TYR A 222 2.36 -1.76 14.86
CA TYR A 222 1.14 -1.69 14.06
C TYR A 222 0.56 -3.05 13.66
N ALA A 223 1.40 -4.08 13.51
CA ALA A 223 0.95 -5.42 13.12
C ALA A 223 -0.15 -6.02 14.03
N PRO A 224 -0.13 -5.80 15.37
CA PRO A 224 -1.18 -6.29 16.26
C PRO A 224 -2.56 -5.63 16.05
N LEU A 225 -2.63 -4.50 15.34
CA LEU A 225 -3.88 -3.76 15.10
C LEU A 225 -4.74 -4.40 14.02
N GLY A 226 -4.17 -5.31 13.21
CA GLY A 226 -4.85 -5.88 12.06
C GLY A 226 -5.01 -4.88 10.91
N CYS A 227 -5.95 -5.17 10.02
CA CYS A 227 -6.15 -4.35 8.83
C CYS A 227 -7.12 -3.17 9.03
N ILE A 228 -7.82 -3.12 10.14
CA ILE A 228 -8.73 -2.03 10.52
C ILE A 228 -8.63 -1.83 12.03
N TYR A 229 -8.32 -0.62 12.44
CA TYR A 229 -8.29 -0.22 13.83
C TYR A 229 -8.84 1.21 13.98
N ASN A 230 -9.66 1.42 15.00
CA ASN A 230 -10.15 2.75 15.40
C ASN A 230 -9.97 2.92 16.91
N GLU A 231 -9.91 4.15 17.37
CA GLU A 231 -9.79 4.45 18.79
C GLU A 231 -10.92 3.77 19.60
N GLY A 232 -10.52 3.02 20.63
CA GLY A 232 -11.45 2.24 21.45
C GLY A 232 -11.65 0.79 21.01
N ASP A 233 -11.14 0.39 19.85
CA ASP A 233 -11.13 -1.02 19.46
C ASP A 233 -10.20 -1.83 20.38
N VAL A 234 -10.59 -3.06 20.67
CA VAL A 234 -9.75 -3.97 21.48
C VAL A 234 -8.65 -4.52 20.59
N ILE A 235 -7.40 -4.30 21.00
CA ILE A 235 -6.24 -4.90 20.30
C ILE A 235 -6.23 -6.40 20.62
N ASN A 236 -6.67 -7.21 19.69
CA ASN A 236 -6.64 -8.66 19.81
C ASN A 236 -5.26 -9.19 19.36
N ALA A 237 -4.29 -9.18 20.26
CA ALA A 237 -2.94 -9.70 20.00
C ALA A 237 -2.90 -11.19 19.59
N VAL A 238 -4.03 -11.88 19.52
CA VAL A 238 -4.14 -13.32 19.27
C VAL A 238 -4.52 -13.67 17.81
N GLU A 239 -5.03 -12.73 17.01
CA GLU A 239 -5.54 -13.05 15.65
C GLU A 239 -4.47 -13.05 14.53
N HIS A 240 -3.24 -12.65 14.81
CA HIS A 240 -2.18 -12.64 13.80
C HIS A 240 -1.17 -13.79 13.86
N VAL A 241 -1.52 -14.86 14.53
CA VAL A 241 -0.93 -16.14 14.13
C VAL A 241 -1.61 -16.50 12.81
N SER A 242 -0.92 -16.32 11.69
CA SER A 242 -1.24 -17.01 10.44
C SER A 242 -1.06 -18.50 10.68
N VAL A 243 -1.98 -19.07 11.46
CA VAL A 243 -2.21 -20.49 11.45
C VAL A 243 -2.73 -20.72 10.03
N SER A 244 -1.87 -21.29 9.16
CA SER A 244 -2.39 -22.08 8.06
C SER A 244 -3.49 -22.93 8.70
N THR A 245 -4.75 -22.55 8.51
CA THR A 245 -5.88 -23.25 9.12
C THR A 245 -5.75 -24.68 8.62
N PRO A 246 -5.39 -25.64 9.47
CA PRO A 246 -5.43 -27.03 9.07
C PRO A 246 -6.83 -27.23 8.59
N SER A 247 -7.00 -27.74 7.38
CA SER A 247 -8.31 -27.92 6.77
C SER A 247 -9.16 -28.85 7.65
N VAL A 248 -9.90 -28.23 8.57
CA VAL A 248 -10.80 -28.97 9.48
C VAL A 248 -12.08 -29.23 8.72
N GLN A 249 -12.29 -30.46 8.28
CA GLN A 249 -13.53 -30.91 7.70
C GLN A 249 -14.41 -31.56 8.76
N LYS A 250 -15.68 -31.20 8.80
CA LYS A 250 -16.70 -31.88 9.60
C LYS A 250 -17.51 -32.80 8.68
N ILE A 251 -17.55 -34.08 8.97
CA ILE A 251 -18.32 -35.07 8.21
C ILE A 251 -19.27 -35.82 9.15
N ILE A 252 -20.41 -36.29 8.62
CA ILE A 252 -21.27 -37.22 9.31
C ILE A 252 -21.09 -38.59 8.64
N LYS A 253 -20.62 -39.57 9.39
CA LYS A 253 -20.47 -40.94 8.95
C LYS A 253 -21.16 -41.85 9.96
N ASP A 254 -22.04 -42.73 9.47
CA ASP A 254 -22.81 -43.68 10.30
C ASP A 254 -23.59 -42.98 11.45
N GLY A 255 -24.10 -41.77 11.19
CA GLY A 255 -24.84 -40.98 12.17
C GLY A 255 -23.98 -40.29 13.22
N GLN A 256 -22.65 -40.38 13.15
CA GLN A 256 -21.72 -39.72 14.05
C GLN A 256 -21.03 -38.53 13.39
N LEU A 257 -20.94 -37.41 14.10
CA LEU A 257 -20.13 -36.24 13.67
C LEU A 257 -18.65 -36.55 13.91
N LEU A 258 -17.86 -36.51 12.84
CA LEU A 258 -16.44 -36.69 12.85
C LEU A 258 -15.75 -35.41 12.40
N ILE A 259 -14.58 -35.13 12.96
CA ILE A 259 -13.72 -33.98 12.64
C ILE A 259 -12.44 -34.54 12.01
N ILE A 260 -12.17 -34.18 10.75
CA ILE A 260 -10.91 -34.50 10.05
C ILE A 260 -9.97 -33.31 10.20
N ARG A 261 -8.78 -33.56 10.72
CA ARG A 261 -7.71 -32.58 10.85
C ARG A 261 -6.37 -33.26 10.59
N ASP A 262 -5.55 -32.70 9.71
CA ASP A 262 -4.21 -33.21 9.38
C ASP A 262 -4.22 -34.72 9.02
N GLU A 263 -5.14 -35.13 8.15
CA GLU A 263 -5.37 -36.51 7.72
C GLU A 263 -5.82 -37.48 8.82
N LYS A 264 -6.09 -37.00 10.03
CA LYS A 264 -6.59 -37.77 11.16
C LYS A 264 -8.07 -37.48 11.39
N THR A 265 -8.81 -38.48 11.85
CA THR A 265 -10.23 -38.37 12.16
C THR A 265 -10.45 -38.46 13.66
N TYR A 266 -11.23 -37.52 14.19
CA TYR A 266 -11.57 -37.42 15.61
C TYR A 266 -13.07 -37.46 15.81
N ASN A 267 -13.52 -38.02 16.91
CA ASN A 267 -14.92 -37.89 17.35
C ASN A 267 -15.14 -36.50 18.02
N VAL A 268 -16.38 -36.20 18.39
CA VAL A 268 -16.75 -34.92 19.04
C VAL A 268 -16.10 -34.70 20.41
N MET A 269 -15.55 -35.75 21.03
CA MET A 269 -14.81 -35.65 22.28
C MET A 269 -13.29 -35.48 22.07
N GLY A 270 -12.84 -35.33 20.80
CA GLY A 270 -11.44 -35.13 20.47
C GLY A 270 -10.60 -36.43 20.48
N VAL A 271 -11.25 -37.60 20.54
CA VAL A 271 -10.56 -38.90 20.50
C VAL A 271 -10.34 -39.30 19.03
N GLU A 272 -9.10 -39.66 18.67
CA GLU A 272 -8.76 -40.17 17.33
C GLU A 272 -9.50 -41.49 17.07
N VAL A 273 -10.32 -41.54 16.02
CA VAL A 273 -11.10 -42.70 15.63
C VAL A 273 -10.50 -43.28 14.34
N GLY A 274 -9.78 -44.32 14.53
CA GLY A 274 -9.32 -45.41 13.69
C GLY A 274 -8.95 -45.19 12.21
N LYS A 275 -8.08 -46.02 11.77
CA LYS A 275 -7.79 -46.29 10.35
C LYS A 275 -8.90 -47.06 9.68
#